data_add7666d79e54b02a42f5185dce659f2
#
_entry.id   add7666d79e54b02a42f5185dce659f2
#
_cell.length_a   1.000
_cell.length_b   1.000
_cell.length_c   1.000
_cell.angle_alpha   90.00
_cell.angle_beta   90.00
_cell.angle_gamma   90.00
#
_symmetry.space_group_name_H-M   'P 1'
#
loop_
_entity.id
_entity.type
_entity.pdbx_description
1 polymer ?
#
loop_
_entity_poly.entity_id
_entity_poly.type
_entity_poly.pdbx_seq_one_letter_code
_entity_poly.pdbx_strand_id
1 'polypeptide(L)'
;MLRSPAGVEDRLVVSGEMDSILTQLEQSGLATWIRESGVLYGYPLILFLHTLGLSTLAGLSTAIDLRLLGIGRRIPLKSLERTFVLMWAGLALTAATGSLLFISDAQKHASNPAFFLKLLFVLLAVTALALTWTRVFRGPHSGKIVAALSLVCWFGALSAGRLMAYVAEFVL
;
A
#
# COMPACT_ATOMS: atom_id res chain seq x y z
N MET A 1 3.01 -9.02 -45.97
CA MET A 1 3.49 -7.76 -45.36
C MET A 1 3.78 -8.06 -43.90
N LEU A 2 5.01 -8.53 -43.59
CA LEU A 2 5.43 -8.96 -42.28
C LEU A 2 5.78 -7.72 -41.42
N ARG A 3 5.03 -7.56 -40.34
CA ARG A 3 5.30 -6.49 -39.35
C ARG A 3 6.68 -6.72 -38.71
N SER A 4 7.53 -5.72 -38.82
CA SER A 4 8.91 -5.70 -38.34
C SER A 4 9.06 -6.17 -36.88
N PRO A 5 10.10 -6.96 -36.52
CA PRO A 5 10.34 -7.48 -35.18
C PRO A 5 10.81 -6.42 -34.15
N ALA A 6 11.00 -5.15 -34.58
CA ALA A 6 11.52 -4.07 -33.72
C ALA A 6 10.78 -3.89 -32.38
N GLY A 7 9.46 -4.08 -32.36
CA GLY A 7 8.70 -3.93 -31.13
C GLY A 7 8.80 -5.14 -30.15
N VAL A 8 9.31 -6.26 -30.62
CA VAL A 8 9.56 -7.44 -29.76
C VAL A 8 10.94 -7.33 -29.13
N GLU A 9 11.94 -6.87 -29.90
CA GLU A 9 13.30 -6.66 -29.39
C GLU A 9 13.34 -5.58 -28.31
N ASP A 10 12.65 -4.45 -28.53
CA ASP A 10 12.53 -3.38 -27.50
C ASP A 10 11.90 -3.90 -26.19
N ARG A 11 10.88 -4.75 -26.29
CA ARG A 11 10.25 -5.34 -25.10
C ARG A 11 11.18 -6.32 -24.37
N LEU A 12 11.96 -7.09 -25.10
CA LEU A 12 12.93 -8.03 -24.50
C LEU A 12 14.09 -7.31 -23.83
N VAL A 13 14.56 -6.21 -24.41
CA VAL A 13 15.62 -5.36 -23.82
C VAL A 13 15.11 -4.70 -22.55
N VAL A 14 13.92 -4.09 -22.57
CA VAL A 14 13.33 -3.45 -21.39
C VAL A 14 13.03 -4.45 -20.28
N SER A 15 12.54 -5.65 -20.59
CA SER A 15 12.34 -6.70 -19.57
C SER A 15 13.66 -7.17 -18.96
N GLY A 16 14.70 -7.36 -19.78
CA GLY A 16 16.03 -7.75 -19.31
C GLY A 16 16.70 -6.70 -18.41
N GLU A 17 16.54 -5.42 -18.73
CA GLU A 17 17.02 -4.31 -17.88
C GLU A 17 16.26 -4.26 -16.55
N MET A 18 14.92 -4.40 -16.57
CA MET A 18 14.13 -4.43 -15.35
C MET A 18 14.52 -5.61 -14.45
N ASP A 19 14.68 -6.80 -15.02
CA ASP A 19 15.09 -7.99 -14.27
C ASP A 19 16.48 -7.81 -13.65
N SER A 20 17.39 -7.15 -14.36
CA SER A 20 18.73 -6.87 -13.82
C SER A 20 18.70 -5.89 -12.64
N ILE A 21 17.87 -4.83 -12.71
CA ILE A 21 17.69 -3.86 -11.63
C ILE A 21 17.05 -4.52 -10.40
N LEU A 22 16.02 -5.33 -10.59
CA LEU A 22 15.35 -6.05 -9.50
C LEU A 22 16.32 -7.02 -8.81
N THR A 23 17.13 -7.73 -9.58
CA THR A 23 18.17 -8.63 -9.05
C THR A 23 19.23 -7.87 -8.26
N GLN A 24 19.68 -6.70 -8.73
CA GLN A 24 20.63 -5.86 -8.00
C GLN A 24 20.05 -5.34 -6.67
N LEU A 25 18.77 -4.98 -6.66
CA LEU A 25 18.07 -4.57 -5.43
C LEU A 25 18.02 -5.72 -4.41
N GLU A 26 17.67 -6.93 -4.85
CA GLU A 26 17.63 -8.12 -3.98
C GLU A 26 19.00 -8.57 -3.47
N GLN A 27 20.06 -8.33 -4.25
CA GLN A 27 21.44 -8.64 -3.88
C GLN A 27 22.10 -7.51 -3.06
N SER A 28 21.40 -6.40 -2.84
CA SER A 28 21.93 -5.32 -2.01
C SER A 28 22.21 -5.78 -0.59
N GLY A 29 23.22 -5.22 0.05
CA GLY A 29 23.57 -5.52 1.45
C GLY A 29 22.40 -5.32 2.41
N LEU A 30 21.49 -4.39 2.09
CA LEU A 30 20.29 -4.10 2.87
C LEU A 30 19.26 -5.24 2.74
N ALA A 31 19.00 -5.73 1.53
CA ALA A 31 18.10 -6.87 1.31
C ALA A 31 18.63 -8.14 1.97
N THR A 32 19.92 -8.41 1.84
CA THR A 32 20.59 -9.52 2.50
C THR A 32 20.49 -9.41 4.02
N TRP A 33 20.75 -8.23 4.58
CA TRP A 33 20.60 -8.00 6.02
C TRP A 33 19.15 -8.25 6.49
N ILE A 34 18.14 -7.78 5.76
CA ILE A 34 16.72 -7.99 6.10
C ILE A 34 16.39 -9.49 6.14
N ARG A 35 16.90 -10.26 5.20
CA ARG A 35 16.64 -11.72 5.12
C ARG A 35 17.43 -12.53 6.15
N GLU A 36 18.68 -12.16 6.42
CA GLU A 36 19.61 -12.94 7.22
C GLU A 36 19.75 -12.50 8.68
N SER A 37 19.27 -11.31 9.05
CA SER A 37 19.44 -10.76 10.42
C SER A 37 18.53 -11.41 11.47
N GLY A 38 18.45 -12.74 11.48
CA GLY A 38 17.84 -13.53 12.57
C GLY A 38 16.31 -13.37 12.71
N VAL A 39 15.71 -14.26 13.50
CA VAL A 39 14.26 -14.48 13.59
C VAL A 39 13.47 -13.29 14.12
N LEU A 40 14.09 -12.35 14.83
CA LEU A 40 13.38 -11.24 15.51
C LEU A 40 13.64 -9.86 14.90
N TYR A 41 14.82 -9.59 14.34
CA TYR A 41 15.26 -8.23 14.01
C TYR A 41 15.21 -7.86 12.51
N GLY A 42 15.02 -8.82 11.63
CA GLY A 42 14.96 -8.59 10.19
C GLY A 42 13.54 -8.49 9.66
N TYR A 43 13.22 -9.35 8.72
CA TYR A 43 11.94 -9.40 8.03
C TYR A 43 10.70 -9.38 8.96
N PRO A 44 10.64 -10.17 10.06
CA PRO A 44 9.45 -10.18 10.92
C PRO A 44 9.19 -8.85 11.63
N LEU A 45 10.23 -8.15 12.07
CA LEU A 45 10.08 -6.84 12.71
C LEU A 45 9.58 -5.80 11.71
N ILE A 46 10.15 -5.78 10.50
CA ILE A 46 9.72 -4.86 9.45
C ILE A 46 8.28 -5.13 9.05
N LEU A 47 7.89 -6.40 8.91
CA LEU A 47 6.52 -6.81 8.62
C LEU A 47 5.55 -6.41 9.74
N PHE A 48 5.96 -6.56 11.00
CA PHE A 48 5.16 -6.12 12.16
C PHE A 48 4.95 -4.61 12.13
N LEU A 49 6.00 -3.82 11.92
CA LEU A 49 5.92 -2.36 11.84
C LEU A 49 5.07 -1.91 10.63
N HIS A 50 5.19 -2.61 9.51
CA HIS A 50 4.35 -2.38 8.32
C HIS A 50 2.86 -2.60 8.63
N THR A 51 2.55 -3.70 9.30
CA THR A 51 1.18 -4.02 9.71
C THR A 51 0.65 -3.02 10.73
N LEU A 52 1.48 -2.60 11.69
CA LEU A 52 1.12 -1.58 12.69
C LEU A 52 0.80 -0.23 12.02
N GLY A 53 1.67 0.23 11.11
CA GLY A 53 1.44 1.45 10.34
C GLY A 53 0.17 1.39 9.50
N LEU A 54 -0.05 0.28 8.79
CA LEU A 54 -1.24 0.05 7.97
C LEU A 54 -2.52 -0.01 8.82
N SER A 55 -2.48 -0.70 9.95
CA SER A 55 -3.63 -0.80 10.87
C SER A 55 -3.99 0.56 11.47
N THR A 56 -2.99 1.36 11.82
CA THR A 56 -3.19 2.72 12.31
C THR A 56 -3.83 3.60 11.23
N LEU A 57 -3.30 3.58 10.03
CA LEU A 57 -3.79 4.37 8.91
C LEU A 57 -5.20 3.95 8.51
N ALA A 58 -5.42 2.67 8.19
CA ALA A 58 -6.71 2.16 7.73
C ALA A 58 -7.77 2.19 8.84
N GLY A 59 -7.40 1.88 10.08
CA GLY A 59 -8.33 1.88 11.22
C GLY A 59 -8.86 3.27 11.54
N LEU A 60 -7.99 4.27 11.62
CA LEU A 60 -8.40 5.66 11.86
C LEU A 60 -9.17 6.24 10.67
N SER A 61 -8.76 5.93 9.42
CA SER A 61 -9.51 6.30 8.21
C SER A 61 -10.92 5.73 8.26
N THR A 62 -11.05 4.43 8.53
CA THR A 62 -12.34 3.76 8.66
C THR A 62 -13.22 4.41 9.74
N ALA A 63 -12.65 4.79 10.88
CA ALA A 63 -13.40 5.47 11.94
C ALA A 63 -13.96 6.83 11.47
N ILE A 64 -13.19 7.61 10.73
CA ILE A 64 -13.64 8.87 10.12
C ILE A 64 -14.72 8.60 9.08
N ASP A 65 -14.50 7.64 8.19
CA ASP A 65 -15.43 7.29 7.12
C ASP A 65 -16.80 6.85 7.68
N LEU A 66 -16.81 5.98 8.68
CA LEU A 66 -18.04 5.57 9.37
C LEU A 66 -18.75 6.76 10.03
N ARG A 67 -17.98 7.68 10.61
CA ARG A 67 -18.56 8.88 11.20
C ARG A 67 -19.19 9.79 10.15
N LEU A 68 -18.59 9.94 8.98
CA LEU A 68 -19.12 10.71 7.85
C LEU A 68 -20.39 10.05 7.26
N LEU A 69 -20.46 8.73 7.24
CA LEU A 69 -21.64 7.98 6.83
C LEU A 69 -22.79 8.05 7.84
N GLY A 70 -22.52 8.58 9.05
CA GLY A 70 -23.55 8.81 10.07
C GLY A 70 -23.53 7.81 11.21
N ILE A 71 -22.58 6.89 11.24
CA ILE A 71 -22.37 5.97 12.35
C ILE A 71 -21.56 6.71 13.43
N GLY A 72 -21.98 6.61 14.70
CA GLY A 72 -21.27 7.29 15.80
C GLY A 72 -21.44 8.84 15.79
N ARG A 73 -22.62 9.34 15.46
CA ARG A 73 -22.92 10.80 15.37
C ARG A 73 -22.62 11.57 16.65
N ARG A 74 -22.48 10.92 17.80
CA ARG A 74 -22.14 11.54 19.08
C ARG A 74 -20.68 12.01 19.15
N ILE A 75 -19.79 11.47 18.31
CA ILE A 75 -18.39 11.87 18.27
C ILE A 75 -18.26 13.16 17.44
N PRO A 76 -17.78 14.29 18.00
CA PRO A 76 -17.61 15.52 17.24
C PRO A 76 -16.50 15.35 16.19
N LEU A 77 -16.74 15.74 14.94
CA LEU A 77 -15.76 15.65 13.85
C LEU A 77 -14.45 16.35 14.19
N LYS A 78 -14.50 17.47 14.89
CA LYS A 78 -13.32 18.22 15.32
C LYS A 78 -12.36 17.39 16.19
N SER A 79 -12.88 16.44 16.97
CA SER A 79 -12.03 15.53 17.77
C SER A 79 -11.24 14.56 16.89
N LEU A 80 -11.77 14.20 15.71
CA LEU A 80 -11.11 13.31 14.76
C LEU A 80 -10.05 14.04 13.91
N GLU A 81 -10.06 15.38 13.90
CA GLU A 81 -9.03 16.15 13.18
C GLU A 81 -7.61 15.83 13.69
N ARG A 82 -7.46 15.65 14.99
CA ARG A 82 -6.16 15.30 15.61
C ARG A 82 -5.64 13.94 15.19
N THR A 83 -6.50 13.02 14.77
CA THR A 83 -6.09 11.68 14.34
C THR A 83 -5.35 11.68 13.00
N PHE A 84 -5.50 12.76 12.20
CA PHE A 84 -4.77 12.89 10.93
C PHE A 84 -3.24 12.87 11.11
N VAL A 85 -2.72 13.41 12.21
CA VAL A 85 -1.28 13.35 12.50
C VAL A 85 -0.83 11.90 12.65
N LEU A 86 -1.59 11.08 13.39
CA LEU A 86 -1.31 9.65 13.54
C LEU A 86 -1.47 8.88 12.22
N MET A 87 -2.45 9.27 11.41
CA MET A 87 -2.66 8.66 10.10
C MET A 87 -1.49 8.94 9.14
N TRP A 88 -0.98 10.18 9.11
CA TRP A 88 0.20 10.52 8.32
C TRP A 88 1.47 9.82 8.84
N ALA A 89 1.63 9.70 10.16
CA ALA A 89 2.71 8.92 10.74
C ALA A 89 2.59 7.42 10.37
N GLY A 90 1.38 6.86 10.44
CA GLY A 90 1.08 5.50 9.97
C GLY A 90 1.38 5.30 8.48
N LEU A 91 1.04 6.28 7.63
CA LEU A 91 1.37 6.26 6.21
C LEU A 91 2.89 6.27 5.98
N ALA A 92 3.61 7.15 6.65
CA ALA A 92 5.07 7.23 6.53
C ALA A 92 5.75 5.92 6.98
N LEU A 93 5.30 5.35 8.11
CA LEU A 93 5.79 4.07 8.60
C LEU A 93 5.49 2.94 7.61
N THR A 94 4.26 2.89 7.08
CA THR A 94 3.85 1.87 6.09
C THR A 94 4.63 2.01 4.79
N ALA A 95 4.85 3.24 4.31
CA ALA A 95 5.62 3.49 3.10
C ALA A 95 7.09 3.07 3.26
N ALA A 96 7.74 3.48 4.36
CA ALA A 96 9.13 3.13 4.64
C ALA A 96 9.31 1.60 4.77
N THR A 97 8.50 0.96 5.61
CA THR A 97 8.58 -0.50 5.82
C THR A 97 8.16 -1.30 4.59
N GLY A 98 7.17 -0.81 3.83
CA GLY A 98 6.73 -1.40 2.58
C GLY A 98 7.81 -1.35 1.50
N SER A 99 8.59 -0.27 1.43
CA SER A 99 9.74 -0.17 0.53
C SER A 99 10.84 -1.17 0.92
N LEU A 100 11.10 -1.35 2.22
CA LEU A 100 12.06 -2.35 2.70
C LEU A 100 11.62 -3.78 2.37
N LEU A 101 10.34 -4.10 2.57
CA LEU A 101 9.75 -5.40 2.19
C LEU A 101 9.80 -5.63 0.67
N PHE A 102 9.57 -4.58 -0.13
CA PHE A 102 9.71 -4.69 -1.58
C PHE A 102 11.15 -4.99 -2.00
N ILE A 103 12.13 -4.30 -1.43
CA ILE A 103 13.55 -4.50 -1.74
C ILE A 103 14.00 -5.92 -1.36
N SER A 104 13.46 -6.49 -0.27
CA SER A 104 13.84 -7.85 0.17
C SER A 104 13.44 -8.95 -0.80
N ASP A 105 12.34 -8.79 -1.55
CA ASP A 105 11.78 -9.77 -2.48
C ASP A 105 11.22 -9.07 -3.74
N ALA A 106 12.05 -8.26 -4.40
CA ALA A 106 11.61 -7.36 -5.46
C ALA A 106 11.03 -8.10 -6.67
N GLN A 107 11.66 -9.19 -7.12
CA GLN A 107 11.19 -10.00 -8.26
C GLN A 107 9.84 -10.64 -7.97
N LYS A 108 9.68 -11.24 -6.79
CA LYS A 108 8.42 -11.86 -6.36
C LYS A 108 7.27 -10.87 -6.31
N HIS A 109 7.53 -9.65 -5.80
CA HIS A 109 6.51 -8.61 -5.73
C HIS A 109 6.19 -8.00 -7.10
N ALA A 110 7.22 -7.75 -7.93
CA ALA A 110 7.06 -7.20 -9.28
C ALA A 110 6.33 -8.15 -10.24
N SER A 111 6.45 -9.46 -10.04
CA SER A 111 5.75 -10.46 -10.86
C SER A 111 4.30 -10.72 -10.42
N ASN A 112 3.89 -10.21 -9.26
CA ASN A 112 2.58 -10.53 -8.70
C ASN A 112 1.54 -9.44 -9.01
N PRO A 113 0.50 -9.72 -9.83
CA PRO A 113 -0.52 -8.72 -10.17
C PRO A 113 -1.33 -8.23 -8.96
N ALA A 114 -1.47 -9.04 -7.91
CA ALA A 114 -2.15 -8.63 -6.68
C ALA A 114 -1.39 -7.54 -5.93
N PHE A 115 -0.06 -7.44 -6.10
CA PHE A 115 0.75 -6.37 -5.56
C PHE A 115 0.37 -5.01 -6.17
N PHE A 116 0.26 -4.93 -7.49
CA PHE A 116 -0.14 -3.69 -8.17
C PHE A 116 -1.58 -3.31 -7.85
N LEU A 117 -2.47 -4.30 -7.75
CA LEU A 117 -3.86 -4.07 -7.33
C LEU A 117 -3.93 -3.50 -5.91
N LYS A 118 -3.13 -4.03 -4.99
CA LYS A 118 -2.99 -3.49 -3.62
C LYS A 118 -2.51 -2.04 -3.64
N LEU A 119 -1.46 -1.73 -4.41
CA LEU A 119 -0.92 -0.37 -4.52
C LEU A 119 -1.97 0.60 -5.07
N LEU A 120 -2.73 0.20 -6.09
CA LEU A 120 -3.82 1.00 -6.64
C LEU A 120 -4.87 1.32 -5.57
N PHE A 121 -5.33 0.33 -4.83
CA PHE A 121 -6.31 0.54 -3.76
C PHE A 121 -5.77 1.43 -2.64
N VAL A 122 -4.52 1.26 -2.23
CA VAL A 122 -3.87 2.13 -1.23
C VAL A 122 -3.78 3.57 -1.74
N LEU A 123 -3.39 3.78 -2.99
CA LEU A 123 -3.32 5.11 -3.60
C LEU A 123 -4.70 5.79 -3.62
N LEU A 124 -5.73 5.07 -4.01
CA LEU A 124 -7.11 5.58 -4.02
C LEU A 124 -7.60 5.90 -2.59
N ALA A 125 -7.30 5.04 -1.62
CA ALA A 125 -7.67 5.26 -0.22
C ALA A 125 -6.96 6.49 0.38
N VAL A 126 -5.66 6.67 0.12
CA VAL A 126 -4.90 7.84 0.56
C VAL A 126 -5.40 9.11 -0.13
N THR A 127 -5.76 9.03 -1.40
CA THR A 127 -6.39 10.16 -2.13
C THR A 127 -7.73 10.53 -1.51
N ALA A 128 -8.57 9.54 -1.18
CA ALA A 128 -9.84 9.78 -0.48
C ALA A 128 -9.62 10.42 0.89
N LEU A 129 -8.59 10.00 1.63
CA LEU A 129 -8.19 10.61 2.90
C LEU A 129 -7.79 12.09 2.73
N ALA A 130 -6.97 12.40 1.73
CA ALA A 130 -6.59 13.78 1.42
C ALA A 130 -7.79 14.64 1.00
N LEU A 131 -8.73 14.08 0.23
CA LEU A 131 -10.00 14.74 -0.13
C LEU A 131 -10.89 14.96 1.10
N THR A 132 -10.94 14.02 2.03
CA THR A 132 -11.66 14.18 3.30
C THR A 132 -11.08 15.34 4.10
N TRP A 133 -9.74 15.41 4.21
CA TRP A 133 -9.08 16.52 4.88
C TRP A 133 -9.41 17.88 4.26
N THR A 134 -9.30 18.00 2.96
CA THR A 134 -9.46 19.29 2.27
C THR A 134 -10.91 19.71 2.10
N ARG A 135 -11.82 18.77 1.81
CA ARG A 135 -13.22 19.09 1.48
C ARG A 135 -14.17 19.04 2.67
N VAL A 136 -13.94 18.13 3.62
CA VAL A 136 -14.83 17.91 4.76
C VAL A 136 -14.39 18.71 5.97
N PHE A 137 -13.09 18.66 6.31
CA PHE A 137 -12.57 19.38 7.50
C PHE A 137 -12.28 20.85 7.23
N ARG A 138 -11.98 21.23 6.00
CA ARG A 138 -11.68 22.62 5.59
C ARG A 138 -12.72 23.25 4.67
N GLY A 139 -13.79 22.53 4.27
CA GLY A 139 -14.82 22.98 3.34
C GLY A 139 -16.23 22.59 3.77
N PRO A 140 -17.26 23.15 3.09
CA PRO A 140 -18.67 22.94 3.44
C PRO A 140 -19.27 21.66 2.87
N HIS A 141 -18.49 20.73 2.33
CA HIS A 141 -18.99 19.59 1.55
C HIS A 141 -19.30 18.36 2.42
N SER A 142 -20.40 17.69 2.07
CA SER A 142 -20.72 16.37 2.63
C SER A 142 -19.76 15.31 2.11
N GLY A 143 -19.00 14.65 2.99
CA GLY A 143 -17.99 13.66 2.64
C GLY A 143 -18.51 12.24 2.43
N LYS A 144 -19.82 12.00 2.36
CA LYS A 144 -20.40 10.64 2.38
C LYS A 144 -19.93 9.74 1.22
N ILE A 145 -19.86 10.27 0.00
CA ILE A 145 -19.42 9.51 -1.18
C ILE A 145 -17.94 9.19 -1.05
N VAL A 146 -17.14 10.17 -0.65
CA VAL A 146 -15.68 9.98 -0.43
C VAL A 146 -15.44 8.94 0.65
N ALA A 147 -16.19 8.99 1.74
CA ALA A 147 -16.10 8.01 2.83
C ALA A 147 -16.48 6.59 2.37
N ALA A 148 -17.55 6.43 1.61
CA ALA A 148 -17.94 5.12 1.08
C ALA A 148 -16.87 4.55 0.14
N LEU A 149 -16.34 5.36 -0.77
CA LEU A 149 -15.26 4.95 -1.68
C LEU A 149 -13.98 4.61 -0.90
N SER A 150 -13.62 5.39 0.11
CA SER A 150 -12.48 5.13 1.00
C SER A 150 -12.59 3.76 1.66
N LEU A 151 -13.76 3.43 2.24
CA LEU A 151 -13.99 2.11 2.87
C LEU A 151 -13.82 0.97 1.87
N VAL A 152 -14.38 1.10 0.65
CA VAL A 152 -14.21 0.10 -0.41
C VAL A 152 -12.74 -0.06 -0.77
N CYS A 153 -12.00 1.04 -0.90
CA CYS A 153 -10.58 1.02 -1.21
C CYS A 153 -9.75 0.37 -0.10
N TRP A 154 -10.01 0.67 1.17
CA TRP A 154 -9.33 0.02 2.29
C TRP A 154 -9.62 -1.48 2.35
N PHE A 155 -10.89 -1.88 2.18
CA PHE A 155 -11.25 -3.30 2.10
C PHE A 155 -10.55 -3.99 0.93
N GLY A 156 -10.54 -3.37 -0.24
CA GLY A 156 -9.83 -3.86 -1.42
C GLY A 156 -8.32 -4.01 -1.19
N ALA A 157 -7.68 -3.01 -0.57
CA ALA A 157 -6.25 -3.04 -0.25
C ALA A 157 -5.87 -4.18 0.70
N LEU A 158 -6.68 -4.38 1.76
CA LEU A 158 -6.47 -5.45 2.73
C LEU A 158 -6.71 -6.83 2.10
N SER A 159 -7.76 -6.98 1.27
CA SER A 159 -8.07 -8.22 0.57
C SER A 159 -7.00 -8.56 -0.47
N ALA A 160 -6.54 -7.58 -1.25
CA ALA A 160 -5.46 -7.77 -2.22
C ALA A 160 -4.14 -8.15 -1.54
N GLY A 161 -3.84 -7.55 -0.37
CA GLY A 161 -2.67 -7.91 0.42
C GLY A 161 -2.72 -9.36 0.93
N ARG A 162 -3.88 -9.85 1.31
CA ARG A 162 -4.08 -11.27 1.68
C ARG A 162 -3.96 -12.17 0.45
N LEU A 163 -4.61 -11.80 -0.65
CA LEU A 163 -4.59 -12.57 -1.89
C LEU A 163 -3.16 -12.75 -2.43
N MET A 164 -2.30 -11.74 -2.27
CA MET A 164 -0.91 -11.81 -2.68
C MET A 164 -0.15 -12.98 -2.04
N ALA A 165 -0.44 -13.32 -0.77
CA ALA A 165 0.17 -14.45 -0.09
C ALA A 165 -0.26 -15.80 -0.70
N TYR A 166 -1.54 -15.93 -1.09
CA TYR A 166 -2.06 -17.17 -1.67
C TYR A 166 -1.67 -17.35 -3.14
N VAL A 167 -1.70 -16.27 -3.94
CA VAL A 167 -1.31 -16.36 -5.37
C VAL A 167 0.15 -16.78 -5.54
N ALA A 168 1.02 -16.41 -4.62
CA ALA A 168 2.41 -16.84 -4.63
C ALA A 168 2.58 -18.37 -4.46
N GLU A 169 1.64 -19.06 -3.81
CA GLU A 169 1.66 -20.51 -3.63
C GLU A 169 1.10 -21.29 -4.83
N PHE A 170 0.27 -20.65 -5.67
CA PHE A 170 -0.36 -21.31 -6.82
C PHE A 170 0.42 -21.15 -8.14
N VAL A 171 1.42 -20.28 -8.19
CA VAL A 171 2.22 -19.98 -9.40
C VAL A 171 3.60 -20.66 -9.35
N LEU A 172 3.97 -21.29 -8.25
CA LEU A 172 5.17 -22.12 -8.10
C LEU A 172 4.82 -23.59 -8.21
#